data_37af5c791d1148aa2dc008881ea21220
#
_entry.id   37af5c791d1148aa2dc008881ea21220
#
_cell.length_a   1.000
_cell.length_b   1.000
_cell.length_c   1.000
_cell.angle_alpha   90.00
_cell.angle_beta   90.00
_cell.angle_gamma   90.00
#
_symmetry.space_group_name_H-M   'P 1'
#
loop_
_entity.id
_entity.type
_entity.pdbx_description
1 polymer ?
#
loop_
_entity_poly.entity_id
_entity_poly.type
_entity_poly.pdbx_seq_one_letter_code
_entity_poly.pdbx_strand_id
1 'polypeptide(L)'
;MAKKILLLGSGELGKEFVISAQRKGQYVIACDSYEGAPAMQVADECEVFSMLDGDALEAVVKKHQPDIIVPEIEAIRTEKLYDFEAQGIQVVPSAKAVNFTMNRKAIRDLAAKELGLKTAKYFYAKSLEELKEAAKEIGFPCVVKPLMSSSGKGQSLVKSADELEQAWTYGCEGSRGDIKELIIEEFIKFDSEITLLTVTQQNGPTLFCAPIGHVQKGGDYRESFQPAPVAPDHLKEAQEMAAKVTEALTGAGIWGVEFFLSNENGVYFSELSPRPHDTGMVTLAGTQNLNEFELHCRAVLGLPIPEITQERMGASAVILSPIASKEAPRYRGEEEVCKETNTYLRIFGKPFTKVNRRMGVVVSYAPNGSDLDALRDKCKAAAAKVEVY
;
A
#
# COMPACT_ATOMS: atom_id res chain seq x y z
N MET A 1 26.64 -13.73 4.51
CA MET A 1 27.13 -12.35 4.70
C MET A 1 25.92 -11.42 4.76
N ALA A 2 25.99 -10.33 5.53
CA ALA A 2 24.95 -9.31 5.55
C ALA A 2 24.77 -8.73 4.13
N LYS A 3 23.53 -8.54 3.71
CA LYS A 3 23.19 -7.86 2.46
C LYS A 3 23.06 -6.36 2.70
N LYS A 4 23.48 -5.58 1.72
CA LYS A 4 23.28 -4.14 1.70
C LYS A 4 22.00 -3.81 0.93
N ILE A 5 21.03 -3.25 1.63
CA ILE A 5 19.68 -2.98 1.10
C ILE A 5 19.53 -1.46 0.92
N LEU A 6 19.18 -1.02 -0.27
CA LEU A 6 18.78 0.35 -0.56
C LEU A 6 17.24 0.43 -0.57
N LEU A 7 16.68 1.07 0.44
CA LEU A 7 15.24 1.27 0.57
C LEU A 7 14.85 2.60 -0.10
N LEU A 8 14.02 2.54 -1.12
CA LEU A 8 13.53 3.71 -1.85
C LEU A 8 12.11 4.09 -1.37
N GLY A 9 12.05 5.03 -0.45
CA GLY A 9 10.90 5.44 0.32
C GLY A 9 11.09 5.10 1.79
N SER A 10 11.05 6.12 2.66
CA SER A 10 11.38 5.98 4.08
C SER A 10 10.18 6.30 4.96
N GLY A 11 8.97 5.91 4.53
CA GLY A 11 7.74 6.08 5.28
C GLY A 11 7.61 5.14 6.48
N GLU A 12 6.42 5.08 7.05
CA GLU A 12 6.09 4.25 8.20
C GLU A 12 6.22 2.75 7.91
N LEU A 13 5.84 2.31 6.70
CA LEU A 13 5.98 0.92 6.28
C LEU A 13 7.46 0.57 6.11
N GLY A 14 8.22 1.46 5.49
CA GLY A 14 9.67 1.34 5.36
C GLY A 14 10.37 1.23 6.70
N LYS A 15 9.93 1.98 7.73
CA LYS A 15 10.48 1.88 9.10
C LYS A 15 10.33 0.47 9.68
N GLU A 16 9.16 -0.12 9.60
CA GLU A 16 8.91 -1.47 10.09
C GLU A 16 9.69 -2.53 9.28
N PHE A 17 9.84 -2.33 7.96
CA PHE A 17 10.69 -3.17 7.13
C PHE A 17 12.16 -3.10 7.56
N VAL A 18 12.72 -1.89 7.78
CA VAL A 18 14.11 -1.71 8.26
C VAL A 18 14.32 -2.44 9.57
N ILE A 19 13.39 -2.31 10.53
CA ILE A 19 13.46 -3.01 11.82
C ILE A 19 13.52 -4.54 11.59
N SER A 20 12.70 -5.07 10.68
CA SER A 20 12.71 -6.50 10.35
C SER A 20 14.01 -6.95 9.68
N ALA A 21 14.58 -6.12 8.80
CA ALA A 21 15.84 -6.40 8.13
C ALA A 21 17.04 -6.37 9.11
N GLN A 22 17.11 -5.37 9.98
CA GLN A 22 18.17 -5.26 10.99
C GLN A 22 18.13 -6.38 12.03
N ARG A 23 16.95 -6.90 12.39
CA ARG A 23 16.84 -8.10 13.25
C ARG A 23 17.48 -9.34 12.62
N LYS A 24 17.75 -9.32 11.30
CA LYS A 24 18.46 -10.37 10.55
C LYS A 24 19.88 -9.97 10.17
N GLY A 25 20.41 -8.90 10.79
CA GLY A 25 21.78 -8.44 10.59
C GLY A 25 22.03 -7.85 9.19
N GLN A 26 20.99 -7.34 8.51
CA GLN A 26 21.17 -6.67 7.22
C GLN A 26 21.53 -5.20 7.41
N TYR A 27 22.26 -4.64 6.44
CA TYR A 27 22.64 -3.24 6.42
C TYR A 27 21.69 -2.45 5.52
N VAL A 28 21.02 -1.42 6.04
CA VAL A 28 19.98 -0.71 5.31
C VAL A 28 20.32 0.77 5.15
N ILE A 29 20.27 1.24 3.90
CA ILE A 29 20.33 2.65 3.53
C ILE A 29 18.93 3.12 3.20
N ALA A 30 18.37 4.05 3.98
CA ALA A 30 17.02 4.57 3.79
C ALA A 30 17.05 5.88 2.98
N CYS A 31 16.30 5.92 1.88
CA CYS A 31 16.25 7.06 0.96
C CYS A 31 14.86 7.70 0.98
N ASP A 32 14.81 9.05 0.99
CA ASP A 32 13.56 9.80 0.79
C ASP A 32 13.88 11.20 0.23
N SER A 33 12.83 11.92 -0.15
CA SER A 33 12.93 13.29 -0.66
C SER A 33 13.03 14.37 0.43
N TYR A 34 12.97 13.98 1.72
CA TYR A 34 13.07 14.89 2.86
C TYR A 34 13.80 14.23 4.04
N GLU A 35 14.47 15.04 4.82
CA GLU A 35 15.25 14.62 5.98
C GLU A 35 14.35 14.17 7.13
N GLY A 36 14.86 13.21 7.94
CA GLY A 36 14.17 12.73 9.14
C GLY A 36 12.94 11.88 8.87
N ALA A 37 12.81 11.31 7.67
CA ALA A 37 11.74 10.37 7.35
C ALA A 37 11.73 9.17 8.31
N PRO A 38 10.58 8.53 8.60
CA PRO A 38 10.45 7.49 9.61
C PRO A 38 11.49 6.38 9.56
N ALA A 39 11.77 5.81 8.39
CA ALA A 39 12.75 4.73 8.25
C ALA A 39 14.21 5.20 8.45
N MET A 40 14.52 6.46 8.13
CA MET A 40 15.85 7.03 8.37
C MET A 40 16.22 7.05 9.86
N GLN A 41 15.25 7.06 10.76
CA GLN A 41 15.48 7.08 12.21
C GLN A 41 16.02 5.75 12.76
N VAL A 42 15.92 4.69 11.97
CA VAL A 42 16.29 3.32 12.39
C VAL A 42 17.25 2.65 11.40
N ALA A 43 17.52 3.24 10.25
CA ALA A 43 18.45 2.71 9.25
C ALA A 43 19.92 2.92 9.65
N ASP A 44 20.83 2.18 9.03
CA ASP A 44 22.27 2.30 9.24
C ASP A 44 22.85 3.56 8.60
N GLU A 45 22.33 3.91 7.39
CA GLU A 45 22.63 5.15 6.68
C GLU A 45 21.37 5.73 6.04
N CYS A 46 21.43 7.00 5.64
CA CYS A 46 20.32 7.63 4.91
C CYS A 46 20.82 8.55 3.79
N GLU A 47 19.97 8.72 2.77
CA GLU A 47 20.18 9.64 1.65
C GLU A 47 18.92 10.46 1.40
N VAL A 48 19.10 11.76 1.16
CA VAL A 48 18.01 12.69 0.88
C VAL A 48 18.16 13.23 -0.53
N PHE A 49 17.27 12.80 -1.44
CA PHE A 49 17.26 13.24 -2.83
C PHE A 49 15.90 12.95 -3.47
N SER A 50 15.63 13.55 -4.63
CA SER A 50 14.45 13.21 -5.42
C SER A 50 14.67 11.89 -6.17
N MET A 51 13.98 10.84 -5.78
CA MET A 51 14.06 9.54 -6.47
C MET A 51 13.41 9.56 -7.88
N LEU A 52 12.73 10.65 -8.25
CA LEU A 52 12.29 10.91 -9.63
C LEU A 52 13.43 11.45 -10.51
N ASP A 53 14.53 11.92 -9.91
CA ASP A 53 15.76 12.28 -10.60
C ASP A 53 16.60 11.02 -10.84
N GLY A 54 16.63 10.55 -12.09
CA GLY A 54 17.33 9.33 -12.48
C GLY A 54 18.84 9.40 -12.28
N ASP A 55 19.46 10.58 -12.45
CA ASP A 55 20.90 10.76 -12.29
C ASP A 55 21.28 10.75 -10.80
N ALA A 56 20.48 11.38 -9.95
CA ALA A 56 20.65 11.34 -8.52
C ALA A 56 20.48 9.90 -7.98
N LEU A 57 19.45 9.17 -8.45
CA LEU A 57 19.23 7.78 -8.09
C LEU A 57 20.43 6.90 -8.49
N GLU A 58 20.94 7.06 -9.71
CA GLU A 58 22.10 6.32 -10.19
C GLU A 58 23.37 6.66 -9.39
N ALA A 59 23.57 7.93 -9.02
CA ALA A 59 24.69 8.34 -8.19
C ALA A 59 24.67 7.68 -6.79
N VAL A 60 23.48 7.59 -6.16
CA VAL A 60 23.30 6.92 -4.86
C VAL A 60 23.55 5.42 -4.98
N VAL A 61 23.04 4.75 -6.02
CA VAL A 61 23.31 3.32 -6.26
C VAL A 61 24.81 3.07 -6.48
N LYS A 62 25.48 3.90 -7.26
CA LYS A 62 26.95 3.82 -7.45
C LYS A 62 27.75 4.06 -6.16
N LYS A 63 27.29 4.99 -5.33
CA LYS A 63 27.94 5.30 -4.03
C LYS A 63 27.87 4.11 -3.08
N HIS A 64 26.68 3.52 -2.93
CA HIS A 64 26.45 2.51 -1.91
C HIS A 64 26.66 1.08 -2.41
N GLN A 65 26.57 0.83 -3.71
CA GLN A 65 26.69 -0.51 -4.30
C GLN A 65 25.83 -1.54 -3.58
N PRO A 66 24.48 -1.35 -3.53
CA PRO A 66 23.60 -2.26 -2.81
C PRO A 66 23.50 -3.62 -3.48
N ASP A 67 23.30 -4.67 -2.69
CA ASP A 67 22.92 -6.00 -3.19
C ASP A 67 21.46 -6.04 -3.64
N ILE A 68 20.60 -5.25 -2.95
CA ILE A 68 19.15 -5.28 -3.11
C ILE A 68 18.60 -3.86 -3.09
N ILE A 69 17.70 -3.55 -4.02
CA ILE A 69 16.91 -2.32 -4.03
C ILE A 69 15.45 -2.69 -3.71
N VAL A 70 14.88 -2.03 -2.70
CA VAL A 70 13.52 -2.24 -2.22
C VAL A 70 12.71 -0.95 -2.39
N PRO A 71 11.93 -0.82 -3.45
CA PRO A 71 10.98 0.28 -3.61
C PRO A 71 9.83 0.18 -2.61
N GLU A 72 9.51 1.29 -1.96
CA GLU A 72 8.45 1.37 -0.92
C GLU A 72 7.43 2.49 -1.22
N ILE A 73 7.70 3.34 -2.22
CA ILE A 73 6.79 4.38 -2.68
C ILE A 73 6.71 4.41 -4.21
N GLU A 74 5.72 5.13 -4.74
CA GLU A 74 5.49 5.27 -6.18
C GLU A 74 6.31 6.40 -6.83
N ALA A 75 6.94 7.29 -6.07
CA ALA A 75 7.68 8.46 -6.60
C ALA A 75 9.14 8.12 -6.92
N ILE A 76 9.36 7.20 -7.85
CA ILE A 76 10.67 6.69 -8.26
C ILE A 76 10.79 6.75 -9.79
N ARG A 77 12.00 6.98 -10.32
CA ARG A 77 12.32 6.82 -11.75
C ARG A 77 12.44 5.33 -12.07
N THR A 78 11.30 4.67 -12.29
CA THR A 78 11.20 3.21 -12.39
C THR A 78 11.94 2.61 -13.56
N GLU A 79 12.17 3.38 -14.65
CA GLU A 79 12.95 2.92 -15.80
C GLU A 79 14.39 2.56 -15.40
N LYS A 80 14.98 3.28 -14.44
CA LYS A 80 16.32 2.99 -13.91
C LYS A 80 16.41 1.64 -13.18
N LEU A 81 15.30 1.14 -12.65
CA LEU A 81 15.29 -0.15 -11.97
C LEU A 81 15.62 -1.32 -12.92
N TYR A 82 15.21 -1.24 -14.19
CA TYR A 82 15.60 -2.23 -15.21
C TYR A 82 17.10 -2.19 -15.49
N ASP A 83 17.72 -1.00 -15.51
CA ASP A 83 19.16 -0.85 -15.70
C ASP A 83 19.92 -1.47 -14.52
N PHE A 84 19.42 -1.34 -13.29
CA PHE A 84 20.05 -1.93 -12.12
C PHE A 84 19.88 -3.46 -12.08
N GLU A 85 18.74 -4.01 -12.47
CA GLU A 85 18.58 -5.46 -12.65
C GLU A 85 19.54 -6.01 -13.71
N ALA A 86 19.71 -5.30 -14.82
CA ALA A 86 20.67 -5.69 -15.87
C ALA A 86 22.12 -5.66 -15.38
N GLN A 87 22.45 -4.88 -14.35
CA GLN A 87 23.74 -4.85 -13.69
C GLN A 87 23.91 -5.93 -12.61
N GLY A 88 22.88 -6.75 -12.37
CA GLY A 88 22.88 -7.83 -11.39
C GLY A 88 22.44 -7.43 -9.98
N ILE A 89 21.91 -6.23 -9.78
CA ILE A 89 21.32 -5.79 -8.50
C ILE A 89 19.89 -6.34 -8.43
N GLN A 90 19.55 -7.00 -7.34
CA GLN A 90 18.19 -7.49 -7.13
C GLN A 90 17.24 -6.31 -6.87
N VAL A 91 16.15 -6.19 -7.63
CA VAL A 91 15.04 -5.27 -7.36
C VAL A 91 13.84 -6.06 -6.86
N VAL A 92 13.14 -5.59 -5.85
CA VAL A 92 12.08 -6.34 -5.18
C VAL A 92 10.71 -5.66 -5.35
N PRO A 93 9.68 -6.41 -5.75
CA PRO A 93 9.74 -7.81 -6.19
C PRO A 93 10.48 -7.95 -7.54
N SER A 94 10.33 -6.98 -8.46
CA SER A 94 11.03 -6.85 -9.73
C SER A 94 10.87 -5.43 -10.28
N ALA A 95 11.78 -4.99 -11.16
CA ALA A 95 11.64 -3.69 -11.86
C ALA A 95 10.33 -3.62 -12.67
N LYS A 96 9.92 -4.74 -13.28
CA LYS A 96 8.64 -4.86 -14.00
C LYS A 96 7.46 -4.59 -13.06
N ALA A 97 7.44 -5.23 -11.89
CA ALA A 97 6.36 -5.06 -10.93
C ALA A 97 6.22 -3.60 -10.49
N VAL A 98 7.33 -2.97 -10.12
CA VAL A 98 7.32 -1.57 -9.67
C VAL A 98 6.88 -0.62 -10.79
N ASN A 99 7.38 -0.81 -12.01
CA ASN A 99 7.02 0.01 -13.16
C ASN A 99 5.54 -0.11 -13.52
N PHE A 100 4.99 -1.35 -13.55
CA PHE A 100 3.59 -1.58 -13.90
C PHE A 100 2.63 -1.02 -12.85
N THR A 101 2.94 -1.17 -11.58
CA THR A 101 2.03 -0.73 -10.51
C THR A 101 2.04 0.79 -10.31
N MET A 102 3.09 1.48 -10.72
CA MET A 102 3.12 2.94 -10.78
C MET A 102 2.27 3.52 -11.90
N ASN A 103 2.00 2.73 -12.91
CA ASN A 103 1.17 3.10 -14.04
C ASN A 103 -0.16 2.36 -13.98
N ARG A 104 -1.22 3.05 -13.47
CA ARG A 104 -2.56 2.47 -13.33
C ARG A 104 -3.10 1.89 -14.64
N LYS A 105 -2.70 2.44 -15.80
CA LYS A 105 -3.04 1.90 -17.11
C LYS A 105 -2.37 0.55 -17.34
N ALA A 106 -1.07 0.44 -17.08
CA ALA A 106 -0.33 -0.80 -17.30
C ALA A 106 -0.87 -1.95 -16.44
N ILE A 107 -1.07 -1.72 -15.15
CA ILE A 107 -1.61 -2.77 -14.26
C ILE A 107 -3.06 -3.12 -14.58
N ARG A 108 -3.90 -2.14 -14.95
CA ARG A 108 -5.29 -2.38 -15.33
C ARG A 108 -5.40 -3.18 -16.62
N ASP A 109 -4.61 -2.82 -17.64
CA ASP A 109 -4.60 -3.53 -18.92
C ASP A 109 -4.02 -4.94 -18.78
N LEU A 110 -2.96 -5.14 -18.00
CA LEU A 110 -2.46 -6.46 -17.64
C LEU A 110 -3.57 -7.31 -17.01
N ALA A 111 -4.21 -6.82 -15.95
CA ALA A 111 -5.24 -7.57 -15.24
C ALA A 111 -6.45 -7.91 -16.15
N ALA A 112 -7.01 -6.90 -16.82
CA ALA A 112 -8.26 -7.07 -17.58
C ALA A 112 -8.06 -7.71 -18.94
N LYS A 113 -7.04 -7.27 -19.73
CA LYS A 113 -6.90 -7.66 -21.14
C LYS A 113 -6.00 -8.87 -21.33
N GLU A 114 -4.89 -8.95 -20.59
CA GLU A 114 -3.93 -10.02 -20.76
C GLU A 114 -4.28 -11.25 -19.90
N LEU A 115 -4.65 -11.02 -18.63
CA LEU A 115 -4.94 -12.09 -17.68
C LEU A 115 -6.43 -12.45 -17.59
N GLY A 116 -7.31 -11.64 -18.21
CA GLY A 116 -8.75 -11.87 -18.20
C GLY A 116 -9.38 -11.82 -16.82
N LEU A 117 -8.80 -11.06 -15.89
CA LEU A 117 -9.36 -10.88 -14.55
C LEU A 117 -10.58 -9.96 -14.61
N LYS A 118 -11.56 -10.25 -13.77
CA LYS A 118 -12.72 -9.39 -13.62
C LYS A 118 -12.33 -8.09 -12.92
N THR A 119 -12.51 -6.96 -13.63
CA THR A 119 -12.27 -5.60 -13.14
C THR A 119 -13.49 -4.74 -13.39
N ALA A 120 -13.55 -3.55 -12.82
CA ALA A 120 -14.49 -2.52 -13.26
C ALA A 120 -14.34 -2.27 -14.77
N LYS A 121 -15.46 -2.03 -15.49
CA LYS A 121 -15.40 -1.53 -16.87
C LYS A 121 -14.71 -0.18 -16.87
N TYR A 122 -13.82 0.09 -17.82
CA TYR A 122 -13.02 1.32 -17.80
C TYR A 122 -12.70 1.82 -19.20
N PHE A 123 -12.40 3.12 -19.29
CA PHE A 123 -11.85 3.80 -20.45
C PHE A 123 -10.78 4.80 -20.02
N TYR A 124 -9.92 5.18 -20.96
CA TYR A 124 -8.95 6.25 -20.77
C TYR A 124 -9.40 7.50 -21.51
N ALA A 125 -9.10 8.66 -20.95
CA ALA A 125 -9.44 9.95 -21.53
C ALA A 125 -8.23 10.90 -21.46
N LYS A 126 -7.88 11.52 -22.59
CA LYS A 126 -6.81 12.53 -22.74
C LYS A 126 -7.36 13.95 -22.85
N SER A 127 -8.67 14.08 -22.95
CA SER A 127 -9.39 15.35 -22.99
C SER A 127 -10.72 15.23 -22.25
N LEU A 128 -11.32 16.38 -21.93
CA LEU A 128 -12.64 16.44 -21.32
C LEU A 128 -13.70 15.86 -22.27
N GLU A 129 -13.55 16.05 -23.58
CA GLU A 129 -14.46 15.51 -24.59
C GLU A 129 -14.41 13.98 -24.60
N GLU A 130 -13.21 13.39 -24.57
CA GLU A 130 -13.04 11.94 -24.47
C GLU A 130 -13.63 11.40 -23.17
N LEU A 131 -13.46 12.12 -22.04
CA LEU A 131 -14.05 11.75 -20.75
C LEU A 131 -15.58 11.74 -20.81
N LYS A 132 -16.19 12.75 -21.48
CA LYS A 132 -17.65 12.82 -21.66
C LYS A 132 -18.18 11.68 -22.52
N GLU A 133 -17.47 11.30 -23.59
CA GLU A 133 -17.86 10.15 -24.44
C GLU A 133 -17.72 8.83 -23.64
N ALA A 134 -16.61 8.63 -22.93
CA ALA A 134 -16.42 7.45 -22.10
C ALA A 134 -17.50 7.33 -20.99
N ALA A 135 -17.92 8.45 -20.42
CA ALA A 135 -18.98 8.46 -19.41
C ALA A 135 -20.35 8.02 -19.95
N LYS A 136 -20.63 8.25 -21.24
CA LYS A 136 -21.87 7.74 -21.88
C LYS A 136 -21.88 6.22 -21.97
N GLU A 137 -20.71 5.62 -22.19
CA GLU A 137 -20.53 4.17 -22.29
C GLU A 137 -20.52 3.45 -20.93
N ILE A 138 -20.05 4.15 -19.87
CA ILE A 138 -19.98 3.60 -18.51
C ILE A 138 -21.29 3.81 -17.77
N GLY A 139 -21.90 4.98 -17.93
CA GLY A 139 -23.04 5.40 -17.14
C GLY A 139 -22.63 6.04 -15.80
N PHE A 140 -23.65 6.37 -14.99
CA PHE A 140 -23.47 6.99 -13.68
C PHE A 140 -24.11 6.14 -12.57
N PRO A 141 -23.53 6.15 -11.34
CA PRO A 141 -22.29 6.83 -10.99
C PRO A 141 -21.05 6.15 -11.59
N CYS A 142 -19.99 6.93 -11.79
CA CYS A 142 -18.70 6.44 -12.24
C CYS A 142 -17.56 7.07 -11.42
N VAL A 143 -16.35 6.52 -11.52
CA VAL A 143 -15.17 7.02 -10.80
C VAL A 143 -14.13 7.51 -11.80
N VAL A 144 -13.68 8.75 -11.63
CA VAL A 144 -12.60 9.34 -12.44
C VAL A 144 -11.35 9.45 -11.60
N LYS A 145 -10.21 8.96 -12.12
CA LYS A 145 -8.92 8.92 -11.40
C LYS A 145 -7.77 9.33 -12.31
N PRO A 146 -6.72 9.98 -11.79
CA PRO A 146 -5.44 10.11 -12.50
C PRO A 146 -4.78 8.73 -12.71
N LEU A 147 -4.01 8.57 -13.77
CA LEU A 147 -3.23 7.35 -13.99
C LEU A 147 -2.08 7.20 -12.98
N MET A 148 -1.53 8.31 -12.50
CA MET A 148 -0.46 8.33 -11.50
C MET A 148 -0.88 9.19 -10.32
N SER A 149 -1.35 8.57 -9.25
CA SER A 149 -1.69 9.22 -7.98
C SER A 149 -1.68 8.20 -6.85
N SER A 150 -1.61 8.67 -5.61
CA SER A 150 -1.73 7.83 -4.40
C SER A 150 -2.72 8.44 -3.42
N SER A 151 -3.25 7.63 -2.51
CA SER A 151 -4.15 8.06 -1.43
C SER A 151 -5.38 8.84 -1.93
N GLY A 152 -5.97 8.43 -3.06
CA GLY A 152 -7.20 9.02 -3.60
C GLY A 152 -7.09 10.46 -4.15
N LYS A 153 -5.87 11.01 -4.27
CA LYS A 153 -5.69 12.37 -4.81
C LYS A 153 -6.13 12.43 -6.26
N GLY A 154 -6.94 13.45 -6.60
CA GLY A 154 -7.50 13.60 -7.94
C GLY A 154 -8.63 12.63 -8.28
N GLN A 155 -9.06 11.76 -7.34
CA GLN A 155 -10.17 10.83 -7.55
C GLN A 155 -11.51 11.51 -7.27
N SER A 156 -12.47 11.33 -8.16
CA SER A 156 -13.84 11.82 -8.04
C SER A 156 -14.87 10.72 -8.25
N LEU A 157 -15.85 10.63 -7.37
CA LEU A 157 -17.09 9.91 -7.64
C LEU A 157 -18.04 10.88 -8.37
N VAL A 158 -18.34 10.56 -9.62
CA VAL A 158 -19.17 11.39 -10.53
C VAL A 158 -20.55 10.78 -10.60
N LYS A 159 -21.57 11.54 -10.20
CA LYS A 159 -22.96 11.07 -10.14
C LYS A 159 -23.79 11.50 -11.33
N SER A 160 -23.36 12.53 -12.06
CA SER A 160 -24.04 13.05 -13.23
C SER A 160 -23.06 13.68 -14.22
N ALA A 161 -23.52 13.92 -15.44
CA ALA A 161 -22.70 14.53 -16.50
C ALA A 161 -22.19 15.94 -16.14
N ASP A 162 -22.93 16.68 -15.32
CA ASP A 162 -22.58 18.06 -14.92
C ASP A 162 -21.34 18.11 -14.03
N GLU A 163 -20.97 16.99 -13.38
CA GLU A 163 -19.79 16.90 -12.51
C GLU A 163 -18.50 16.54 -13.26
N LEU A 164 -18.59 16.16 -14.55
CA LEU A 164 -17.43 15.67 -15.31
C LEU A 164 -16.32 16.71 -15.51
N GLU A 165 -16.68 17.98 -15.72
CA GLU A 165 -15.72 19.05 -15.91
C GLU A 165 -14.89 19.31 -14.62
N GLN A 166 -15.57 19.31 -13.48
CA GLN A 166 -14.91 19.41 -12.17
C GLN A 166 -14.01 18.20 -11.91
N ALA A 167 -14.50 16.99 -12.21
CA ALA A 167 -13.74 15.75 -12.05
C ALA A 167 -12.49 15.72 -12.94
N TRP A 168 -12.60 16.20 -14.18
CA TRP A 168 -11.46 16.35 -15.10
C TRP A 168 -10.41 17.28 -14.53
N THR A 169 -10.82 18.49 -14.12
CA THR A 169 -9.92 19.50 -13.55
C THR A 169 -9.19 18.97 -12.32
N TYR A 170 -9.94 18.41 -11.36
CA TYR A 170 -9.39 17.85 -10.13
C TYR A 170 -8.49 16.65 -10.41
N GLY A 171 -8.84 15.79 -11.37
CA GLY A 171 -8.01 14.67 -11.80
C GLY A 171 -6.68 15.12 -12.40
N CYS A 172 -6.69 16.15 -13.24
CA CYS A 172 -5.47 16.73 -13.82
C CYS A 172 -4.57 17.39 -12.76
N GLU A 173 -5.14 18.09 -11.78
CA GLU A 173 -4.40 18.70 -10.66
C GLU A 173 -3.80 17.65 -9.72
N GLY A 174 -4.49 16.53 -9.51
CA GLY A 174 -4.03 15.42 -8.66
C GLY A 174 -3.03 14.48 -9.34
N SER A 175 -2.83 14.61 -10.65
CA SER A 175 -1.91 13.78 -11.44
C SER A 175 -0.45 14.07 -11.08
N ARG A 176 0.36 13.03 -10.98
CA ARG A 176 1.83 13.14 -10.87
C ARG A 176 2.45 12.99 -12.26
N GLY A 177 3.43 13.85 -12.58
CA GLY A 177 4.13 13.87 -13.88
C GLY A 177 3.39 14.69 -14.94
N ASP A 178 3.91 14.66 -16.17
CA ASP A 178 3.48 15.53 -17.27
C ASP A 178 2.29 14.96 -18.09
N ILE A 179 1.85 13.75 -17.76
CA ILE A 179 0.82 13.03 -18.51
C ILE A 179 -0.57 13.39 -17.96
N LYS A 180 -1.33 14.16 -18.74
CA LYS A 180 -2.74 14.47 -18.47
C LYS A 180 -3.65 13.42 -19.11
N GLU A 181 -3.61 12.19 -18.62
CA GLU A 181 -4.51 11.12 -19.02
C GLU A 181 -5.21 10.60 -17.75
N LEU A 182 -6.53 10.49 -17.80
CA LEU A 182 -7.35 9.99 -16.70
C LEU A 182 -7.96 8.64 -17.09
N ILE A 183 -8.28 7.83 -16.08
CA ILE A 183 -9.12 6.64 -16.23
C ILE A 183 -10.49 6.95 -15.66
N ILE A 184 -11.54 6.54 -16.38
CA ILE A 184 -12.92 6.51 -15.90
C ILE A 184 -13.34 5.06 -15.76
N GLU A 185 -13.89 4.71 -14.60
CA GLU A 185 -14.30 3.35 -14.25
C GLU A 185 -15.77 3.33 -13.81
N GLU A 186 -16.46 2.24 -14.09
CA GLU A 186 -17.78 2.01 -13.49
C GLU A 186 -17.67 1.98 -11.96
N PHE A 187 -18.69 2.48 -11.31
CA PHE A 187 -18.79 2.37 -9.86
C PHE A 187 -19.30 0.98 -9.48
N ILE A 188 -18.40 0.15 -8.96
CA ILE A 188 -18.76 -1.17 -8.47
C ILE A 188 -19.56 -1.04 -7.19
N LYS A 189 -20.80 -1.55 -7.20
CA LYS A 189 -21.59 -1.72 -5.99
C LYS A 189 -21.10 -2.99 -5.29
N PHE A 190 -20.27 -2.81 -4.28
CA PHE A 190 -19.70 -3.89 -3.49
C PHE A 190 -20.29 -3.93 -2.08
N ASP A 191 -20.26 -5.10 -1.45
CA ASP A 191 -20.67 -5.31 -0.06
C ASP A 191 -19.51 -5.14 0.90
N SER A 192 -18.29 -5.48 0.47
CA SER A 192 -17.06 -5.30 1.24
C SER A 192 -15.84 -5.10 0.33
N GLU A 193 -14.81 -4.50 0.91
CA GLU A 193 -13.50 -4.28 0.29
C GLU A 193 -12.43 -4.96 1.14
N ILE A 194 -11.53 -5.70 0.50
CA ILE A 194 -10.45 -6.40 1.18
C ILE A 194 -9.09 -6.13 0.54
N THR A 195 -8.05 -6.19 1.36
CA THR A 195 -6.67 -6.39 0.93
C THR A 195 -6.27 -7.83 1.20
N LEU A 196 -5.80 -8.53 0.18
CA LEU A 196 -5.21 -9.85 0.30
C LEU A 196 -3.68 -9.71 0.19
N LEU A 197 -2.99 -9.73 1.33
CA LEU A 197 -1.54 -9.79 1.34
C LEU A 197 -1.10 -11.13 0.76
N THR A 198 -0.42 -11.05 -0.37
CA THR A 198 0.09 -12.20 -1.13
C THR A 198 1.61 -12.20 -1.04
N VAL A 199 2.23 -13.34 -0.83
CA VAL A 199 3.68 -13.46 -0.69
C VAL A 199 4.21 -14.43 -1.74
N THR A 200 5.07 -13.91 -2.63
CA THR A 200 5.83 -14.74 -3.57
C THR A 200 7.23 -14.96 -3.04
N GLN A 201 7.74 -16.18 -3.17
CA GLN A 201 9.03 -16.60 -2.65
C GLN A 201 10.01 -16.86 -3.80
N GLN A 202 11.32 -16.68 -3.58
CA GLN A 202 12.35 -17.09 -4.55
C GLN A 202 12.31 -18.60 -4.81
N ASN A 203 12.11 -19.38 -3.73
CA ASN A 203 11.99 -20.83 -3.78
C ASN A 203 10.81 -21.24 -2.88
N GLY A 204 9.69 -21.61 -3.47
CA GLY A 204 8.51 -22.03 -2.73
C GLY A 204 7.20 -21.57 -3.37
N PRO A 205 6.07 -22.01 -2.83
CA PRO A 205 4.76 -21.62 -3.34
C PRO A 205 4.45 -20.16 -3.00
N THR A 206 3.51 -19.58 -3.74
CA THR A 206 2.83 -18.35 -3.36
C THR A 206 1.96 -18.62 -2.12
N LEU A 207 2.08 -17.77 -1.11
CA LEU A 207 1.32 -17.84 0.13
C LEU A 207 0.38 -16.64 0.27
N PHE A 208 -0.71 -16.84 0.98
CA PHE A 208 -1.71 -15.82 1.24
C PHE A 208 -1.90 -15.61 2.74
N CYS A 209 -1.95 -14.36 3.17
CA CYS A 209 -2.42 -14.03 4.52
C CYS A 209 -3.95 -14.20 4.60
N ALA A 210 -4.49 -14.27 5.80
CA ALA A 210 -5.92 -14.11 5.98
C ALA A 210 -6.37 -12.74 5.44
N PRO A 211 -7.57 -12.64 4.84
CA PRO A 211 -8.03 -11.40 4.22
C PRO A 211 -8.14 -10.27 5.25
N ILE A 212 -7.75 -9.07 4.84
CA ILE A 212 -7.82 -7.86 5.66
C ILE A 212 -8.97 -7.02 5.14
N GLY A 213 -9.98 -6.79 5.97
CA GLY A 213 -11.02 -5.80 5.71
C GLY A 213 -10.52 -4.40 6.08
N HIS A 214 -10.97 -3.39 5.38
CA HIS A 214 -10.58 -2.02 5.68
C HIS A 214 -11.68 -1.02 5.37
N VAL A 215 -11.55 0.17 5.95
CA VAL A 215 -12.42 1.31 5.70
C VAL A 215 -11.58 2.49 5.25
N GLN A 216 -11.96 3.06 4.12
CA GLN A 216 -11.37 4.28 3.57
C GLN A 216 -12.34 5.47 3.73
N LYS A 217 -11.79 6.66 3.84
CA LYS A 217 -12.56 7.91 3.79
C LYS A 217 -11.87 8.87 2.83
N GLY A 218 -12.55 9.16 1.72
CA GLY A 218 -11.97 10.00 0.65
C GLY A 218 -10.75 9.34 -0.01
N GLY A 219 -10.74 8.01 -0.13
CA GLY A 219 -9.63 7.26 -0.70
C GLY A 219 -8.41 7.12 0.22
N ASP A 220 -8.53 7.52 1.50
CA ASP A 220 -7.44 7.39 2.47
C ASP A 220 -7.82 6.40 3.58
N TYR A 221 -6.91 5.48 3.88
CA TYR A 221 -7.05 4.42 4.88
C TYR A 221 -7.34 5.00 6.27
N ARG A 222 -8.33 4.42 6.97
CA ARG A 222 -8.75 4.84 8.31
C ARG A 222 -8.67 3.74 9.35
N GLU A 223 -9.11 2.55 9.00
CA GLU A 223 -9.04 1.36 9.85
C GLU A 223 -8.85 0.10 9.01
N SER A 224 -8.28 -0.93 9.60
CA SER A 224 -8.29 -2.29 9.05
C SER A 224 -8.52 -3.32 10.14
N PHE A 225 -8.93 -4.51 9.74
CA PHE A 225 -9.20 -5.63 10.64
C PHE A 225 -8.91 -6.96 9.96
N GLN A 226 -8.45 -7.93 10.74
CA GLN A 226 -8.07 -9.25 10.26
C GLN A 226 -8.45 -10.34 11.28
N PRO A 227 -9.04 -11.47 10.83
CA PRO A 227 -9.46 -11.72 9.46
C PRO A 227 -10.76 -10.99 9.11
N ALA A 228 -10.90 -10.56 7.85
CA ALA A 228 -12.17 -10.09 7.34
C ALA A 228 -13.13 -11.28 7.13
N PRO A 229 -14.42 -11.13 7.39
CA PRO A 229 -15.41 -12.16 7.05
C PRO A 229 -15.61 -12.19 5.52
N VAL A 230 -15.09 -13.22 4.88
CA VAL A 230 -15.18 -13.43 3.43
C VAL A 230 -15.73 -14.82 3.16
N ALA A 231 -16.68 -14.93 2.23
CA ALA A 231 -17.20 -16.22 1.79
C ALA A 231 -16.06 -17.07 1.18
N PRO A 232 -16.00 -18.39 1.49
CA PRO A 232 -14.90 -19.26 1.03
C PRO A 232 -14.67 -19.21 -0.49
N ASP A 233 -15.75 -19.16 -1.28
CA ASP A 233 -15.66 -19.12 -2.74
C ASP A 233 -15.07 -17.77 -3.22
N HIS A 234 -15.47 -16.64 -2.62
CA HIS A 234 -14.88 -15.34 -2.92
C HIS A 234 -13.41 -15.26 -2.51
N LEU A 235 -13.05 -15.83 -1.37
CA LEU A 235 -11.65 -15.87 -0.95
C LEU A 235 -10.80 -16.68 -1.92
N LYS A 236 -11.29 -17.83 -2.36
CA LYS A 236 -10.63 -18.65 -3.36
C LYS A 236 -10.44 -17.93 -4.69
N GLU A 237 -11.50 -17.26 -5.18
CA GLU A 237 -11.43 -16.46 -6.41
C GLU A 237 -10.41 -15.32 -6.28
N ALA A 238 -10.39 -14.59 -5.17
CA ALA A 238 -9.40 -13.54 -4.89
C ALA A 238 -7.96 -14.08 -4.87
N GLN A 239 -7.74 -15.25 -4.25
CA GLN A 239 -6.43 -15.91 -4.23
C GLN A 239 -5.96 -16.33 -5.62
N GLU A 240 -6.85 -16.89 -6.45
CA GLU A 240 -6.54 -17.25 -7.84
C GLU A 240 -6.19 -16.02 -8.68
N MET A 241 -6.94 -14.90 -8.53
CA MET A 241 -6.62 -13.64 -9.21
C MET A 241 -5.28 -13.07 -8.73
N ALA A 242 -5.03 -13.05 -7.42
CA ALA A 242 -3.78 -12.57 -6.85
C ALA A 242 -2.58 -13.39 -7.32
N ALA A 243 -2.69 -14.72 -7.37
CA ALA A 243 -1.65 -15.59 -7.88
C ALA A 243 -1.31 -15.26 -9.34
N LYS A 244 -2.32 -15.15 -10.21
CA LYS A 244 -2.13 -14.84 -11.63
C LYS A 244 -1.42 -13.51 -11.86
N VAL A 245 -1.82 -12.44 -11.15
CA VAL A 245 -1.23 -11.11 -11.37
C VAL A 245 0.19 -11.03 -10.82
N THR A 246 0.46 -11.62 -9.66
CA THR A 246 1.81 -11.63 -9.07
C THR A 246 2.79 -12.50 -9.87
N GLU A 247 2.35 -13.63 -10.43
CA GLU A 247 3.12 -14.46 -11.34
C GLU A 247 3.48 -13.68 -12.62
N ALA A 248 2.53 -12.98 -13.23
CA ALA A 248 2.77 -12.17 -14.44
C ALA A 248 3.75 -11.01 -14.21
N LEU A 249 3.77 -10.44 -13.00
CA LEU A 249 4.68 -9.35 -12.62
C LEU A 249 6.06 -9.83 -12.18
N THR A 250 6.18 -11.08 -11.80
CA THR A 250 7.42 -11.76 -11.38
C THR A 250 8.07 -11.22 -10.11
N GLY A 251 9.06 -11.97 -9.59
CA GLY A 251 9.85 -11.58 -8.43
C GLY A 251 9.33 -12.11 -7.11
N ALA A 252 10.12 -11.94 -6.07
CA ALA A 252 9.80 -12.37 -4.70
C ALA A 252 9.59 -11.16 -3.80
N GLY A 253 8.49 -11.13 -3.06
CA GLY A 253 8.13 -10.01 -2.20
C GLY A 253 6.73 -10.19 -1.61
N ILE A 254 6.27 -9.17 -0.91
CA ILE A 254 4.88 -9.06 -0.48
C ILE A 254 4.12 -8.15 -1.44
N TRP A 255 2.85 -8.48 -1.64
CA TRP A 255 1.94 -7.76 -2.52
C TRP A 255 0.64 -7.46 -1.78
N GLY A 256 0.25 -6.20 -1.73
CA GLY A 256 -1.08 -5.80 -1.28
C GLY A 256 -2.03 -5.80 -2.46
N VAL A 257 -2.87 -6.83 -2.60
CA VAL A 257 -3.84 -6.95 -3.69
C VAL A 257 -5.22 -6.59 -3.17
N GLU A 258 -5.84 -5.59 -3.77
CA GLU A 258 -7.15 -5.08 -3.34
C GLU A 258 -8.28 -5.62 -4.22
N PHE A 259 -9.38 -6.00 -3.57
CA PHE A 259 -10.55 -6.55 -4.21
C PHE A 259 -11.84 -5.92 -3.69
N PHE A 260 -12.78 -5.67 -4.60
CA PHE A 260 -14.17 -5.45 -4.24
C PHE A 260 -14.92 -6.78 -4.26
N LEU A 261 -15.68 -7.06 -3.21
CA LEU A 261 -16.49 -8.26 -3.06
C LEU A 261 -17.97 -7.89 -3.17
N SER A 262 -18.66 -8.49 -4.12
CA SER A 262 -20.09 -8.35 -4.31
C SER A 262 -20.77 -9.71 -4.18
N ASN A 263 -21.72 -9.82 -3.24
CA ASN A 263 -22.49 -11.05 -3.06
C ASN A 263 -23.30 -11.41 -4.33
N GLU A 264 -23.66 -10.43 -5.13
CA GLU A 264 -24.42 -10.62 -6.37
C GLU A 264 -23.49 -10.90 -7.55
N ASN A 265 -22.34 -10.21 -7.63
CA ASN A 265 -21.52 -10.16 -8.83
C ASN A 265 -20.11 -10.79 -8.65
N GLY A 266 -19.77 -11.36 -7.48
CA GLY A 266 -18.49 -12.01 -7.21
C GLY A 266 -17.33 -11.03 -6.96
N VAL A 267 -16.13 -11.43 -7.28
CA VAL A 267 -14.89 -10.71 -6.94
C VAL A 267 -14.40 -9.84 -8.10
N TYR A 268 -14.01 -8.61 -7.79
CA TYR A 268 -13.40 -7.69 -8.76
C TYR A 268 -11.99 -7.31 -8.30
N PHE A 269 -11.01 -7.49 -9.18
CA PHE A 269 -9.67 -6.95 -8.96
C PHE A 269 -9.73 -5.41 -9.04
N SER A 270 -9.24 -4.75 -8.00
CA SER A 270 -9.22 -3.30 -7.88
C SER A 270 -7.84 -2.71 -8.15
N GLU A 271 -6.88 -2.99 -7.29
CA GLU A 271 -5.53 -2.41 -7.34
C GLU A 271 -4.50 -3.40 -6.79
N LEU A 272 -3.21 -3.15 -7.04
CA LEU A 272 -2.11 -3.93 -6.51
C LEU A 272 -0.92 -3.03 -6.17
N SER A 273 -0.36 -3.21 -4.97
CA SER A 273 0.89 -2.60 -4.53
C SER A 273 1.97 -3.69 -4.36
N PRO A 274 3.17 -3.55 -4.99
CA PRO A 274 4.23 -4.56 -4.94
C PRO A 274 5.13 -4.35 -3.70
N ARG A 275 4.52 -4.14 -2.54
CA ARG A 275 5.16 -3.73 -1.28
C ARG A 275 4.23 -3.97 -0.10
N PRO A 276 4.70 -3.84 1.15
CA PRO A 276 3.82 -3.79 2.32
C PRO A 276 2.68 -2.78 2.14
N HIS A 277 1.52 -3.10 2.67
CA HIS A 277 0.29 -2.32 2.47
C HIS A 277 -0.14 -1.66 3.77
N ASP A 278 -0.66 -0.42 3.70
CA ASP A 278 -1.11 0.32 4.89
C ASP A 278 -2.10 -0.46 5.76
N THR A 279 -3.01 -1.21 5.12
CA THR A 279 -3.99 -2.05 5.83
C THR A 279 -3.33 -3.20 6.57
N GLY A 280 -2.18 -3.67 6.11
CA GLY A 280 -1.40 -4.75 6.71
C GLY A 280 -0.75 -4.37 8.05
N MET A 281 -0.76 -3.09 8.43
CA MET A 281 -0.36 -2.68 9.77
C MET A 281 -1.13 -3.41 10.88
N VAL A 282 -2.33 -3.92 10.62
CA VAL A 282 -3.07 -4.76 11.56
C VAL A 282 -2.28 -6.02 11.97
N THR A 283 -1.39 -6.52 11.11
CA THR A 283 -0.56 -7.68 11.42
C THR A 283 0.44 -7.42 12.56
N LEU A 284 0.75 -6.16 12.88
CA LEU A 284 1.53 -5.77 14.05
C LEU A 284 0.82 -6.08 15.39
N ALA A 285 -0.49 -6.34 15.35
CA ALA A 285 -1.23 -6.86 16.51
C ALA A 285 -0.96 -8.35 16.77
N GLY A 286 -0.13 -9.01 15.96
CA GLY A 286 0.13 -10.45 16.04
C GLY A 286 -1.08 -11.27 15.60
N THR A 287 -1.79 -10.80 14.60
CA THR A 287 -2.94 -11.52 14.00
C THR A 287 -2.53 -12.80 13.31
N GLN A 288 -1.28 -12.87 12.90
CA GLN A 288 -0.67 -14.03 12.24
C GLN A 288 0.74 -14.28 12.78
N ASN A 289 1.29 -15.48 12.55
CA ASN A 289 2.60 -15.90 13.05
C ASN A 289 3.77 -15.00 12.59
N LEU A 290 3.65 -14.39 11.41
CA LEU A 290 4.62 -13.46 10.83
C LEU A 290 3.87 -12.22 10.36
N ASN A 291 4.23 -11.02 10.85
CA ASN A 291 3.65 -9.78 10.33
C ASN A 291 4.10 -9.51 8.88
N GLU A 292 3.44 -8.60 8.20
CA GLU A 292 3.70 -8.32 6.78
C GLU A 292 5.15 -7.89 6.51
N PHE A 293 5.79 -7.18 7.42
CA PHE A 293 7.17 -6.70 7.26
C PHE A 293 8.18 -7.84 7.40
N GLU A 294 7.91 -8.77 8.30
CA GLU A 294 8.70 -9.99 8.45
C GLU A 294 8.55 -10.90 7.23
N LEU A 295 7.33 -11.04 6.70
CA LEU A 295 7.06 -11.77 5.46
C LEU A 295 7.80 -11.15 4.28
N HIS A 296 7.70 -9.81 4.13
CA HIS A 296 8.40 -9.08 3.07
C HIS A 296 9.92 -9.26 3.18
N CYS A 297 10.46 -9.06 4.38
CA CYS A 297 11.90 -9.22 4.62
C CYS A 297 12.40 -10.63 4.29
N ARG A 298 11.66 -11.69 4.65
CA ARG A 298 12.02 -13.05 4.27
C ARG A 298 12.00 -13.26 2.76
N ALA A 299 10.96 -12.79 2.09
CA ALA A 299 10.86 -12.89 0.64
C ALA A 299 12.01 -12.15 -0.07
N VAL A 300 12.32 -10.92 0.37
CA VAL A 300 13.45 -10.10 -0.13
C VAL A 300 14.79 -10.84 0.00
N LEU A 301 15.01 -11.48 1.15
CA LEU A 301 16.27 -12.17 1.45
C LEU A 301 16.33 -13.62 0.93
N GLY A 302 15.27 -14.10 0.29
CA GLY A 302 15.16 -15.51 -0.16
C GLY A 302 15.09 -16.51 1.00
N LEU A 303 14.68 -16.07 2.19
CA LEU A 303 14.50 -16.93 3.35
C LEU A 303 13.16 -17.67 3.27
N PRO A 304 13.10 -18.94 3.68
CA PRO A 304 11.89 -19.73 3.56
C PRO A 304 10.76 -19.21 4.45
N ILE A 305 9.55 -19.28 3.91
CA ILE A 305 8.31 -19.04 4.63
C ILE A 305 7.48 -20.33 4.49
N PRO A 306 7.51 -21.22 5.50
CA PRO A 306 6.85 -22.52 5.40
C PRO A 306 5.33 -22.40 5.38
N GLU A 307 4.78 -21.50 6.21
CA GLU A 307 3.34 -21.26 6.33
C GLU A 307 3.03 -19.89 6.94
N ILE A 308 1.83 -19.42 6.70
CA ILE A 308 1.23 -18.24 7.35
C ILE A 308 -0.02 -18.72 8.09
N THR A 309 -0.02 -18.58 9.42
CA THR A 309 -1.12 -19.02 10.28
C THR A 309 -1.83 -17.84 10.94
N GLN A 310 -3.16 -17.89 10.99
CA GLN A 310 -3.99 -16.91 11.69
C GLN A 310 -3.99 -17.25 13.20
N GLU A 311 -3.44 -16.34 14.02
CA GLU A 311 -3.26 -16.57 15.46
C GLU A 311 -4.39 -15.95 16.28
N ARG A 312 -4.84 -14.77 15.92
CA ARG A 312 -5.86 -14.00 16.65
C ARG A 312 -6.53 -12.96 15.74
N MET A 313 -7.65 -12.43 16.17
CA MET A 313 -8.28 -11.30 15.50
C MET A 313 -7.56 -10.00 15.86
N GLY A 314 -7.51 -9.06 14.94
CA GLY A 314 -6.95 -7.74 15.16
C GLY A 314 -7.70 -6.63 14.45
N ALA A 315 -7.55 -5.43 14.99
CA ALA A 315 -8.01 -4.19 14.37
C ALA A 315 -6.91 -3.14 14.46
N SER A 316 -6.89 -2.22 13.50
CA SER A 316 -6.04 -1.04 13.51
C SER A 316 -6.86 0.22 13.25
N ALA A 317 -6.45 1.33 13.84
CA ALA A 317 -7.07 2.64 13.61
C ALA A 317 -5.99 3.73 13.55
N VAL A 318 -6.06 4.60 12.55
CA VAL A 318 -5.06 5.64 12.31
C VAL A 318 -5.19 6.82 13.28
N ILE A 319 -4.06 7.42 13.61
CA ILE A 319 -3.97 8.69 14.32
C ILE A 319 -3.66 9.78 13.28
N LEU A 320 -4.54 10.75 13.18
CA LEU A 320 -4.46 11.82 12.18
C LEU A 320 -4.03 13.14 12.84
N SER A 321 -3.22 13.91 12.13
CA SER A 321 -2.95 15.28 12.55
C SER A 321 -4.11 16.21 12.20
N PRO A 322 -4.61 17.00 13.16
CA PRO A 322 -5.60 18.05 12.88
C PRO A 322 -4.98 19.34 12.35
N ILE A 323 -3.64 19.47 12.40
CA ILE A 323 -2.90 20.68 12.07
C ILE A 323 -1.85 20.45 10.98
N ALA A 324 -1.43 21.55 10.37
CA ALA A 324 -0.26 21.61 9.50
C ALA A 324 0.82 22.45 10.18
N SER A 325 1.99 21.87 10.40
CA SER A 325 3.16 22.54 11.00
C SER A 325 4.45 21.98 10.40
N LYS A 326 5.46 22.80 10.27
CA LYS A 326 6.83 22.41 9.93
C LYS A 326 7.65 22.03 11.17
N GLU A 327 7.16 22.33 12.36
CA GLU A 327 7.78 21.94 13.62
C GLU A 327 7.58 20.46 13.88
N ALA A 328 8.48 19.87 14.66
CA ALA A 328 8.37 18.49 15.08
C ALA A 328 7.07 18.27 15.87
N PRO A 329 6.26 17.28 15.48
CA PRO A 329 4.99 17.01 16.14
C PRO A 329 5.20 16.54 17.58
N ARG A 330 4.28 16.90 18.45
CA ARG A 330 4.17 16.42 19.82
C ARG A 330 2.91 15.61 19.96
N TYR A 331 2.92 14.71 20.94
CA TYR A 331 1.81 13.80 21.20
C TYR A 331 1.39 13.89 22.66
N ARG A 332 0.14 13.60 22.92
CA ARG A 332 -0.39 13.36 24.27
C ARG A 332 -1.47 12.27 24.20
N GLY A 333 -1.75 11.63 25.32
CA GLY A 333 -2.74 10.53 25.39
C GLY A 333 -2.14 9.15 25.23
N GLU A 334 -0.82 9.01 25.04
CA GLU A 334 -0.14 7.72 24.95
C GLU A 334 -0.35 6.88 26.21
N GLU A 335 -0.29 7.51 27.39
CA GLU A 335 -0.54 6.85 28.67
C GLU A 335 -1.94 6.22 28.71
N GLU A 336 -2.95 6.92 28.20
CA GLU A 336 -4.33 6.44 28.18
C GLU A 336 -4.52 5.26 27.22
N VAL A 337 -3.77 5.22 26.11
CA VAL A 337 -3.76 4.07 25.20
C VAL A 337 -3.05 2.88 25.87
N CYS A 338 -1.93 3.12 26.57
CA CYS A 338 -1.17 2.08 27.24
C CYS A 338 -1.91 1.43 28.42
N LYS A 339 -2.95 2.06 28.96
CA LYS A 339 -3.85 1.44 29.97
C LYS A 339 -4.80 0.40 29.35
N GLU A 340 -5.00 0.45 28.02
CA GLU A 340 -5.87 -0.52 27.33
C GLU A 340 -5.16 -1.87 27.16
N THR A 341 -5.80 -2.92 27.63
CA THR A 341 -5.29 -4.29 27.45
C THR A 341 -5.30 -4.70 25.97
N ASN A 342 -4.33 -5.52 25.54
CA ASN A 342 -4.26 -6.06 24.19
C ASN A 342 -4.22 -4.96 23.11
N THR A 343 -3.60 -3.82 23.41
CA THR A 343 -3.55 -2.65 22.55
C THR A 343 -2.13 -2.11 22.50
N TYR A 344 -1.66 -1.76 21.28
CA TYR A 344 -0.33 -1.21 21.06
C TYR A 344 -0.44 0.09 20.28
N LEU A 345 0.41 1.05 20.65
CA LEU A 345 0.58 2.32 19.95
C LEU A 345 1.82 2.28 19.07
N ARG A 346 1.72 2.80 17.86
CA ARG A 346 2.82 3.02 16.94
C ARG A 346 2.80 4.47 16.46
N ILE A 347 3.73 5.28 16.93
CA ILE A 347 3.98 6.62 16.40
C ILE A 347 4.97 6.48 15.25
N PHE A 348 4.63 7.02 14.09
CA PHE A 348 5.44 6.84 12.88
C PHE A 348 6.76 7.62 12.92
N GLY A 349 6.77 8.76 13.62
CA GLY A 349 7.97 9.61 13.72
C GLY A 349 8.11 10.57 12.53
N LYS A 350 7.04 10.93 11.84
CA LYS A 350 7.07 11.92 10.75
C LYS A 350 7.53 13.28 11.28
N PRO A 351 8.50 13.96 10.64
CA PRO A 351 9.13 15.15 11.22
C PRO A 351 8.28 16.44 11.16
N PHE A 352 7.17 16.42 10.42
CA PHE A 352 6.23 17.55 10.29
C PHE A 352 4.81 17.05 10.09
N THR A 353 3.83 17.93 10.30
CA THR A 353 2.42 17.60 10.14
C THR A 353 1.79 18.28 8.90
N LYS A 354 0.73 17.66 8.41
CA LYS A 354 -0.25 18.25 7.48
C LYS A 354 -1.63 17.82 7.98
N VAL A 355 -2.64 18.63 7.73
CA VAL A 355 -4.02 18.25 8.07
C VAL A 355 -4.36 16.89 7.45
N ASN A 356 -4.92 16.01 8.25
CA ASN A 356 -5.23 14.61 7.92
C ASN A 356 -4.01 13.71 7.60
N ARG A 357 -2.77 14.17 7.83
CA ARG A 357 -1.60 13.27 7.71
C ARG A 357 -1.68 12.20 8.78
N ARG A 358 -1.50 10.94 8.38
CA ARG A 358 -1.39 9.80 9.30
C ARG A 358 -0.07 9.92 10.07
N MET A 359 -0.15 10.01 11.39
CA MET A 359 0.98 10.23 12.29
C MET A 359 1.31 9.01 13.14
N GLY A 360 0.40 8.08 13.21
CA GLY A 360 0.53 6.85 13.96
C GLY A 360 -0.64 5.92 13.72
N VAL A 361 -0.60 4.77 14.36
CA VAL A 361 -1.66 3.77 14.36
C VAL A 361 -1.77 3.15 15.76
N VAL A 362 -2.99 2.90 16.19
CA VAL A 362 -3.27 1.98 17.29
C VAL A 362 -3.65 0.65 16.68
N VAL A 363 -3.12 -0.45 17.24
CA VAL A 363 -3.51 -1.80 16.88
C VAL A 363 -3.97 -2.54 18.13
N SER A 364 -5.09 -3.25 18.04
CA SER A 364 -5.66 -4.03 19.13
C SER A 364 -5.94 -5.45 18.67
N TYR A 365 -5.94 -6.42 19.60
CA TYR A 365 -6.24 -7.82 19.29
C TYR A 365 -7.19 -8.44 20.30
N ALA A 366 -7.85 -9.52 19.85
CA ALA A 366 -8.69 -10.38 20.67
C ALA A 366 -8.55 -11.85 20.21
N PRO A 367 -8.92 -12.84 21.03
CA PRO A 367 -8.98 -14.24 20.60
C PRO A 367 -9.86 -14.43 19.36
N ASN A 368 -9.55 -15.44 18.55
CA ASN A 368 -10.40 -15.83 17.43
C ASN A 368 -11.82 -16.14 17.89
N GLY A 369 -12.81 -15.68 17.14
CA GLY A 369 -14.24 -15.81 17.48
C GLY A 369 -14.80 -14.72 18.40
N SER A 370 -13.99 -13.73 18.79
CA SER A 370 -14.46 -12.54 19.49
C SER A 370 -15.37 -11.67 18.60
N ASP A 371 -16.08 -10.73 19.21
CA ASP A 371 -16.86 -9.74 18.47
C ASP A 371 -15.93 -8.77 17.75
N LEU A 372 -15.97 -8.82 16.41
CA LEU A 372 -15.10 -8.02 15.55
C LEU A 372 -15.46 -6.53 15.61
N ASP A 373 -16.73 -6.19 15.64
CA ASP A 373 -17.16 -4.79 15.67
C ASP A 373 -16.81 -4.14 17.02
N ALA A 374 -16.97 -4.86 18.12
CA ALA A 374 -16.51 -4.41 19.43
C ALA A 374 -14.98 -4.20 19.48
N LEU A 375 -14.19 -5.07 18.83
CA LEU A 375 -12.74 -4.92 18.73
C LEU A 375 -12.35 -3.68 17.89
N ARG A 376 -13.02 -3.45 16.77
CA ARG A 376 -12.83 -2.28 15.90
C ARG A 376 -13.16 -0.99 16.66
N ASP A 377 -14.29 -0.96 17.37
CA ASP A 377 -14.72 0.20 18.15
C ASP A 377 -13.74 0.51 19.29
N LYS A 378 -13.26 -0.51 19.99
CA LYS A 378 -12.20 -0.38 21.00
C LYS A 378 -10.95 0.25 20.41
N CYS A 379 -10.50 -0.24 19.26
CA CYS A 379 -9.29 0.25 18.61
C CYS A 379 -9.43 1.72 18.16
N LYS A 380 -10.57 2.10 17.57
CA LYS A 380 -10.90 3.48 17.20
C LYS A 380 -10.96 4.41 18.43
N ALA A 381 -11.61 3.96 19.50
CA ALA A 381 -11.69 4.72 20.75
C ALA A 381 -10.30 4.95 21.37
N ALA A 382 -9.43 3.95 21.33
CA ALA A 382 -8.05 4.08 21.78
C ALA A 382 -7.24 5.06 20.90
N ALA A 383 -7.36 4.97 19.56
CA ALA A 383 -6.70 5.91 18.65
C ALA A 383 -7.16 7.37 18.85
N ALA A 384 -8.43 7.59 19.14
CA ALA A 384 -9.01 8.91 19.41
C ALA A 384 -8.49 9.57 20.70
N LYS A 385 -7.86 8.83 21.60
CA LYS A 385 -7.21 9.37 22.82
C LYS A 385 -5.89 10.09 22.49
N VAL A 386 -5.27 9.77 21.35
CA VAL A 386 -3.98 10.34 20.98
C VAL A 386 -4.20 11.64 20.22
N GLU A 387 -3.72 12.73 20.77
CA GLU A 387 -3.74 14.04 20.14
C GLU A 387 -2.36 14.39 19.58
N VAL A 388 -2.35 14.96 18.38
CA VAL A 388 -1.16 15.47 17.68
C VAL A 388 -1.22 16.99 17.69
N TYR A 389 -0.17 17.67 18.19
CA TYR A 389 -0.12 19.13 18.32
C TYR A 389 1.27 19.70 18.04
#